data_07dd11434a514132946b9cd20ace5979
#
_entry.id   07dd11434a514132946b9cd20ace5979
#
_cell.length_a   1.000
_cell.length_b   1.000
_cell.length_c   1.000
_cell.angle_alpha   90.00
_cell.angle_beta   90.00
_cell.angle_gamma   90.00
#
_symmetry.space_group_name_H-M   'P 1'
#
loop_
_entity.id
_entity.type
_entity.pdbx_description
1 polymer ?
#
loop_
_entity_poly.entity_id
_entity_poly.type
_entity_poly.pdbx_seq_one_letter_code
_entity_poly.pdbx_strand_id
1 'polypeptide(L)'
;MTRRFPDSSTLSVALPSRRRFLRSTAAAATLVALPARVRAQSSVKVGTAVLGDYALAGPFIVAQDKGFFVHEGITAEFVPFRGGPNLVKAVIAGEILLGAAGSTDILVFREAGMPLKMVATQTEGNHFTMNVAPEIRTAADLKGKAIGVTLHGSTTWVFARLFAKEQGWDPDRDVKIVALGPLDAQLAALSRKETHAFVWGDGGAVTEQQGKSRVLMRLDRVTPRWISQIQYVSEDGIKNQGDQIRKVMRAVFRAQRFMRESPKEAAEVASKKLGWSVEATLAAHKISGPLMSADGTISVEALRTMQDTLLEQGVIKKRLPVEEHITREFSPVRI
;
A
#
# COMPACT_ATOMS: atom_id res chain seq x y z
N MET A 1 26.33 22.46 -83.35
CA MET A 1 25.60 21.60 -84.27
C MET A 1 24.13 21.59 -83.87
N THR A 2 23.38 22.28 -84.71
CA THR A 2 21.94 22.50 -84.77
C THR A 2 21.12 21.25 -85.02
N ARG A 3 19.94 21.11 -84.41
CA ARG A 3 18.70 20.51 -84.90
C ARG A 3 17.57 20.75 -83.92
N ARG A 4 16.71 21.65 -84.18
CA ARG A 4 15.42 21.78 -84.89
C ARG A 4 14.31 20.94 -84.29
N PHE A 5 13.27 21.65 -83.75
CA PHE A 5 11.90 21.22 -83.50
C PHE A 5 11.12 20.87 -84.80
N PRO A 6 10.07 20.06 -84.70
CA PRO A 6 8.83 20.41 -85.39
C PRO A 6 7.64 20.35 -84.40
N ASP A 7 6.87 21.22 -84.35
CA ASP A 7 5.64 21.77 -84.92
C ASP A 7 4.36 21.02 -84.51
N SER A 8 3.47 21.84 -84.09
CA SER A 8 2.12 21.74 -83.57
C SER A 8 1.17 20.81 -84.40
N SER A 9 0.30 20.11 -83.66
CA SER A 9 -1.03 19.77 -84.14
C SER A 9 -2.04 19.86 -83.02
N THR A 10 -2.92 20.79 -83.14
CA THR A 10 -4.10 21.09 -82.40
C THR A 10 -5.11 19.94 -82.42
N LEU A 11 -5.48 19.44 -81.21
CA LEU A 11 -6.68 18.63 -80.98
C LEU A 11 -7.62 19.36 -80.10
N SER A 12 -8.68 19.90 -80.65
CA SER A 12 -9.84 20.49 -80.05
C SER A 12 -10.64 19.38 -79.32
N VAL A 13 -10.75 19.41 -77.99
CA VAL A 13 -11.67 18.59 -77.22
C VAL A 13 -12.78 19.45 -76.69
N ALA A 14 -13.97 19.21 -77.15
CA ALA A 14 -15.20 19.89 -76.74
C ALA A 14 -15.52 19.66 -75.27
N LEU A 15 -15.75 20.71 -74.50
CA LEU A 15 -16.23 20.66 -73.11
C LEU A 15 -17.71 20.31 -73.06
N PRO A 16 -18.14 19.31 -72.27
CA PRO A 16 -19.57 19.07 -72.07
C PRO A 16 -20.19 20.08 -71.12
N SER A 17 -21.38 20.55 -71.48
CA SER A 17 -22.14 21.61 -70.89
C SER A 17 -22.46 21.43 -69.38
N ARG A 18 -22.36 22.55 -68.64
CA ARG A 18 -22.60 22.72 -67.19
C ARG A 18 -23.99 22.35 -66.66
N ARG A 19 -24.87 21.70 -67.41
CA ARG A 19 -26.26 21.49 -66.98
C ARG A 19 -26.65 20.06 -66.64
N ARG A 20 -25.72 19.11 -66.54
CA ARG A 20 -26.04 17.68 -66.23
C ARG A 20 -25.35 17.14 -64.96
N PHE A 21 -24.74 17.97 -64.13
CA PHE A 21 -24.00 17.53 -62.93
C PHE A 21 -24.75 17.84 -61.59
N LEU A 22 -26.02 18.12 -61.62
CA LEU A 22 -26.78 18.51 -60.43
C LEU A 22 -27.91 17.55 -60.05
N ARG A 23 -27.81 16.24 -60.36
CA ARG A 23 -28.86 15.27 -59.91
C ARG A 23 -28.35 13.92 -59.44
N SER A 24 -27.13 13.77 -58.91
CA SER A 24 -26.65 12.48 -58.37
C SER A 24 -25.68 12.64 -57.18
N THR A 25 -26.08 13.43 -56.14
CA THR A 25 -25.32 13.43 -54.89
C THR A 25 -26.28 13.77 -53.74
N ALA A 26 -27.16 12.81 -53.47
CA ALA A 26 -27.98 12.86 -52.25
C ALA A 26 -28.08 11.45 -51.68
N ALA A 27 -27.00 10.94 -51.10
CA ALA A 27 -26.94 9.83 -50.14
C ALA A 27 -25.48 9.57 -49.71
N ALA A 28 -24.75 10.57 -49.28
CA ALA A 28 -23.57 10.38 -48.44
C ALA A 28 -24.07 10.52 -46.99
N ALA A 29 -24.41 9.40 -46.37
CA ALA A 29 -24.64 9.32 -44.92
C ALA A 29 -23.36 9.80 -44.22
N THR A 30 -23.38 10.98 -43.69
CA THR A 30 -22.37 11.49 -42.77
C THR A 30 -22.42 10.63 -41.52
N LEU A 31 -21.60 9.59 -41.46
CA LEU A 31 -21.20 8.97 -40.21
C LEU A 31 -20.45 10.08 -39.45
N VAL A 32 -21.19 10.83 -38.63
CA VAL A 32 -20.61 11.65 -37.57
C VAL A 32 -19.95 10.66 -36.63
N ALA A 33 -18.65 10.41 -36.83
CA ALA A 33 -17.82 9.80 -35.82
C ALA A 33 -17.86 10.72 -34.60
N LEU A 34 -18.77 10.40 -33.66
CA LEU A 34 -18.73 10.98 -32.33
C LEU A 34 -17.30 10.74 -31.82
N PRO A 35 -16.54 11.79 -31.47
CA PRO A 35 -15.25 11.59 -30.86
C PRO A 35 -15.51 10.73 -29.63
N ALA A 36 -14.99 9.49 -29.63
CA ALA A 36 -14.90 8.71 -28.41
C ALA A 36 -14.20 9.66 -27.42
N ARG A 37 -14.96 10.20 -26.47
CA ARG A 37 -14.36 10.94 -25.35
C ARG A 37 -13.43 9.95 -24.69
N VAL A 38 -12.16 9.98 -25.06
CA VAL A 38 -11.08 9.40 -24.26
C VAL A 38 -11.18 10.12 -22.94
N ARG A 39 -11.88 9.50 -22.01
CA ARG A 39 -12.02 10.01 -20.65
C ARG A 39 -10.59 10.02 -20.11
N ALA A 40 -10.01 11.20 -19.95
CA ALA A 40 -8.67 11.31 -19.40
C ALA A 40 -8.63 10.50 -18.12
N GLN A 41 -7.79 9.46 -18.11
CA GLN A 41 -7.65 8.56 -16.98
C GLN A 41 -7.09 9.39 -15.82
N SER A 42 -7.83 9.49 -14.73
CA SER A 42 -7.38 10.27 -13.57
C SER A 42 -6.15 9.59 -12.96
N SER A 43 -5.05 10.35 -12.81
CA SER A 43 -3.84 9.88 -12.16
C SER A 43 -3.93 10.16 -10.67
N VAL A 44 -3.61 9.15 -9.85
CA VAL A 44 -3.58 9.25 -8.39
C VAL A 44 -2.28 8.67 -7.84
N LYS A 45 -1.82 9.14 -6.68
CA LYS A 45 -0.73 8.49 -5.95
C LYS A 45 -1.26 7.74 -4.75
N VAL A 46 -0.79 6.51 -4.57
CA VAL A 46 -1.10 5.65 -3.43
C VAL A 46 0.19 5.23 -2.75
N GLY A 47 0.19 5.11 -1.43
CA GLY A 47 1.42 4.88 -0.70
C GLY A 47 1.32 3.81 0.36
N THR A 48 2.47 3.20 0.70
CA THR A 48 2.60 2.31 1.85
C THR A 48 3.69 2.79 2.80
N ALA A 49 3.51 2.51 4.09
CA ALA A 49 4.47 2.90 5.10
C ALA A 49 5.87 2.33 4.85
N VAL A 50 5.95 1.12 4.32
CA VAL A 50 7.20 0.45 3.93
C VAL A 50 6.98 -0.44 2.71
N LEU A 51 8.07 -0.78 2.00
CA LEU A 51 8.02 -1.72 0.87
C LEU A 51 8.16 -3.19 1.33
N GLY A 52 9.07 -3.45 2.27
CA GLY A 52 9.47 -4.81 2.66
C GLY A 52 8.47 -5.56 3.56
N ASP A 53 7.17 -5.45 3.26
CA ASP A 53 6.09 -6.18 3.91
C ASP A 53 5.08 -6.58 2.82
N TYR A 54 4.89 -7.89 2.62
CA TYR A 54 4.09 -8.43 1.53
C TYR A 54 2.60 -8.11 1.70
N ALA A 55 2.07 -8.24 2.91
CA ALA A 55 0.66 -7.94 3.17
C ALA A 55 0.35 -6.46 2.99
N LEU A 56 1.34 -5.59 3.22
CA LEU A 56 1.16 -4.14 3.09
C LEU A 56 1.32 -3.67 1.64
N ALA A 57 2.44 -4.01 1.00
CA ALA A 57 2.80 -3.52 -0.33
C ALA A 57 2.25 -4.39 -1.47
N GLY A 58 2.13 -5.70 -1.25
CA GLY A 58 1.70 -6.67 -2.26
C GLY A 58 0.40 -6.32 -2.97
N PRO A 59 -0.69 -5.92 -2.26
CA PRO A 59 -1.95 -5.56 -2.91
C PRO A 59 -1.81 -4.43 -3.94
N PHE A 60 -0.97 -3.43 -3.67
CA PHE A 60 -0.73 -2.30 -4.59
C PHE A 60 0.13 -2.73 -5.78
N ILE A 61 1.17 -3.54 -5.54
CA ILE A 61 2.05 -4.08 -6.57
C ILE A 61 1.25 -4.97 -7.53
N VAL A 62 0.45 -5.88 -6.99
CA VAL A 62 -0.39 -6.80 -7.78
C VAL A 62 -1.47 -6.03 -8.52
N ALA A 63 -2.12 -5.03 -7.88
CA ALA A 63 -3.12 -4.20 -8.55
C ALA A 63 -2.55 -3.45 -9.75
N GLN A 64 -1.31 -2.98 -9.64
CA GLN A 64 -0.61 -2.30 -10.73
C GLN A 64 -0.24 -3.28 -11.85
N ASP A 65 0.39 -4.40 -11.53
CA ASP A 65 0.86 -5.39 -12.50
C ASP A 65 -0.30 -6.04 -13.27
N LYS A 66 -1.39 -6.40 -12.56
CA LYS A 66 -2.59 -7.03 -13.14
C LYS A 66 -3.54 -6.03 -13.82
N GLY A 67 -3.20 -4.74 -13.85
CA GLY A 67 -4.02 -3.72 -14.47
C GLY A 67 -5.35 -3.43 -13.76
N PHE A 68 -5.49 -3.77 -12.47
CA PHE A 68 -6.75 -3.56 -11.74
C PHE A 68 -7.07 -2.07 -11.56
N PHE A 69 -6.08 -1.20 -11.45
CA PHE A 69 -6.29 0.24 -11.47
C PHE A 69 -6.84 0.73 -12.82
N VAL A 70 -6.28 0.23 -13.92
CA VAL A 70 -6.74 0.55 -15.28
C VAL A 70 -8.18 0.09 -15.49
N HIS A 71 -8.53 -1.11 -14.99
CA HIS A 71 -9.90 -1.63 -15.02
C HIS A 71 -10.91 -0.71 -14.30
N GLU A 72 -10.48 -0.04 -13.24
CA GLU A 72 -11.29 0.96 -12.52
C GLU A 72 -11.24 2.36 -13.20
N GLY A 73 -10.59 2.49 -14.35
CA GLY A 73 -10.48 3.74 -15.08
C GLY A 73 -9.57 4.79 -14.44
N ILE A 74 -8.56 4.35 -13.69
CA ILE A 74 -7.55 5.22 -13.08
C ILE A 74 -6.13 4.72 -13.40
N THR A 75 -5.16 5.64 -13.34
CA THR A 75 -3.73 5.32 -13.29
C THR A 75 -3.24 5.59 -11.88
N ALA A 76 -2.58 4.61 -11.26
CA ALA A 76 -2.04 4.77 -9.92
C ALA A 76 -0.51 4.69 -9.92
N GLU A 77 0.13 5.68 -9.31
CA GLU A 77 1.55 5.64 -8.96
C GLU A 77 1.69 5.09 -7.55
N PHE A 78 2.42 3.97 -7.39
CA PHE A 78 2.68 3.37 -6.09
C PHE A 78 3.99 3.90 -5.50
N VAL A 79 3.91 4.51 -4.30
CA VAL A 79 5.03 5.16 -3.61
C VAL A 79 5.26 4.51 -2.23
N PRO A 80 6.35 3.78 -2.02
CA PRO A 80 6.73 3.28 -0.70
C PRO A 80 7.45 4.37 0.11
N PHE A 81 7.15 4.44 1.40
CA PHE A 81 7.76 5.36 2.37
C PHE A 81 8.76 4.67 3.30
N ARG A 82 9.33 5.42 4.22
CA ARG A 82 10.30 4.93 5.22
C ARG A 82 9.67 4.86 6.62
N GLY A 83 8.39 4.57 6.72
CA GLY A 83 7.62 4.46 7.96
C GLY A 83 6.29 5.23 7.91
N GLY A 84 5.33 4.82 8.72
CA GLY A 84 3.99 5.39 8.79
C GLY A 84 3.94 6.91 9.01
N PRO A 85 4.73 7.48 9.95
CA PRO A 85 4.73 8.92 10.17
C PRO A 85 5.04 9.77 8.92
N ASN A 86 5.91 9.29 8.02
CA ASN A 86 6.21 9.99 6.78
C ASN A 86 5.05 9.87 5.76
N LEU A 87 4.42 8.72 5.68
CA LEU A 87 3.25 8.50 4.83
C LEU A 87 2.06 9.38 5.30
N VAL A 88 1.81 9.46 6.61
CA VAL A 88 0.75 10.30 7.19
C VAL A 88 0.91 11.76 6.75
N LYS A 89 2.13 12.31 6.82
CA LYS A 89 2.40 13.69 6.37
C LYS A 89 2.05 13.88 4.89
N ALA A 90 2.44 12.94 4.03
CA ALA A 90 2.15 13.01 2.59
C ALA A 90 0.64 12.88 2.28
N VAL A 91 -0.10 12.05 3.04
CA VAL A 91 -1.57 11.94 2.91
C VAL A 91 -2.26 13.23 3.33
N ILE A 92 -1.84 13.85 4.44
CA ILE A 92 -2.41 15.12 4.91
C ILE A 92 -2.09 16.26 3.94
N ALA A 93 -0.89 16.27 3.36
CA ALA A 93 -0.49 17.25 2.35
C ALA A 93 -1.21 17.07 1.00
N GLY A 94 -2.00 15.99 0.83
CA GLY A 94 -2.68 15.68 -0.43
C GLY A 94 -1.77 15.12 -1.53
N GLU A 95 -0.51 14.83 -1.22
CA GLU A 95 0.44 14.21 -2.16
C GLU A 95 0.11 12.74 -2.43
N ILE A 96 -0.45 12.06 -1.44
CA ILE A 96 -0.92 10.68 -1.49
C ILE A 96 -2.42 10.65 -1.22
N LEU A 97 -3.19 10.07 -2.13
CA LEU A 97 -4.63 9.95 -2.00
C LEU A 97 -5.02 8.94 -0.91
N LEU A 98 -4.39 7.77 -0.93
CA LEU A 98 -4.67 6.68 -0.01
C LEU A 98 -3.36 6.11 0.50
N GLY A 99 -3.21 6.05 1.82
CA GLY A 99 -2.09 5.44 2.50
C GLY A 99 -2.47 4.08 3.10
N ALA A 100 -1.54 3.12 3.08
CA ALA A 100 -1.64 1.89 3.84
C ALA A 100 -0.47 1.76 4.83
N ALA A 101 -0.79 1.50 6.09
CA ALA A 101 0.19 1.43 7.17
C ALA A 101 -0.27 0.51 8.30
N GLY A 102 0.55 0.39 9.32
CA GLY A 102 0.15 -0.24 10.57
C GLY A 102 -0.98 0.56 11.26
N SER A 103 -1.87 -0.15 11.90
CA SER A 103 -3.11 0.41 12.45
C SER A 103 -2.91 1.38 13.60
N THR A 104 -1.79 1.30 14.31
CA THR A 104 -1.49 2.24 15.40
C THR A 104 -1.37 3.67 14.90
N ASP A 105 -0.98 3.87 13.63
CA ASP A 105 -0.84 5.19 13.03
C ASP A 105 -2.14 5.99 13.14
N ILE A 106 -3.30 5.39 12.80
CA ILE A 106 -4.58 6.12 12.86
C ILE A 106 -4.94 6.54 14.30
N LEU A 107 -4.62 5.72 15.29
CA LEU A 107 -4.94 6.00 16.68
C LEU A 107 -4.04 7.11 17.25
N VAL A 108 -2.74 7.02 16.98
CA VAL A 108 -1.74 7.97 17.46
C VAL A 108 -1.90 9.34 16.79
N PHE A 109 -1.98 9.35 15.45
CA PHE A 109 -2.03 10.62 14.74
C PHE A 109 -3.39 11.30 14.81
N ARG A 110 -4.48 10.52 14.93
CA ARG A 110 -5.81 11.11 15.14
C ARG A 110 -5.93 11.72 16.54
N GLU A 111 -5.38 11.08 17.58
CA GLU A 111 -5.31 11.64 18.94
C GLU A 111 -4.50 12.95 18.97
N ALA A 112 -3.47 13.05 18.15
CA ALA A 112 -2.69 14.27 17.93
C ALA A 112 -3.40 15.33 17.07
N GLY A 113 -4.67 15.12 16.69
CA GLY A 113 -5.49 16.08 15.95
C GLY A 113 -5.31 16.06 14.43
N MET A 114 -4.61 15.07 13.88
CA MET A 114 -4.43 14.98 12.42
C MET A 114 -5.74 14.58 11.72
N PRO A 115 -6.15 15.26 10.62
CA PRO A 115 -7.43 15.05 9.94
C PRO A 115 -7.40 13.82 9.03
N LEU A 116 -7.33 12.63 9.63
CA LEU A 116 -7.27 11.32 8.95
C LEU A 116 -8.47 10.46 9.31
N LYS A 117 -8.88 9.59 8.40
CA LYS A 117 -9.88 8.53 8.64
C LYS A 117 -9.37 7.20 8.08
N MET A 118 -9.49 6.15 8.87
CA MET A 118 -9.40 4.78 8.39
C MET A 118 -10.59 4.48 7.50
N VAL A 119 -10.36 3.96 6.33
CA VAL A 119 -11.38 3.61 5.32
C VAL A 119 -11.58 2.11 5.16
N ALA A 120 -10.58 1.31 5.52
CA ALA A 120 -10.67 -0.15 5.49
C ALA A 120 -9.61 -0.82 6.39
N THR A 121 -9.95 -2.02 6.87
CA THR A 121 -8.97 -3.00 7.35
C THR A 121 -8.28 -3.65 6.15
N GLN A 122 -6.95 -3.64 6.12
CA GLN A 122 -6.19 -4.34 5.08
C GLN A 122 -5.79 -5.74 5.54
N THR A 123 -5.29 -5.87 6.77
CA THR A 123 -4.87 -7.13 7.37
C THR A 123 -5.40 -7.23 8.80
N GLU A 124 -6.19 -8.26 9.05
CA GLU A 124 -6.78 -8.57 10.35
C GLU A 124 -5.76 -9.29 11.26
N GLY A 125 -6.00 -9.26 12.56
CA GLY A 125 -5.09 -9.89 13.52
C GLY A 125 -3.72 -9.20 13.57
N ASN A 126 -2.72 -9.88 14.11
CA ASN A 126 -1.35 -9.36 14.18
C ASN A 126 -0.36 -10.36 13.58
N HIS A 127 0.30 -10.00 12.48
CA HIS A 127 1.32 -10.81 11.80
C HIS A 127 2.75 -10.34 12.09
N PHE A 128 2.93 -9.37 12.99
CA PHE A 128 4.26 -8.88 13.35
C PHE A 128 5.03 -9.87 14.20
N THR A 129 6.36 -9.81 14.06
CA THR A 129 7.31 -10.68 14.75
C THR A 129 8.41 -9.86 15.41
N MET A 130 8.94 -10.37 16.52
CA MET A 130 10.23 -9.97 17.06
C MET A 130 11.30 -10.82 16.39
N ASN A 131 12.16 -10.19 15.62
CA ASN A 131 13.23 -10.83 14.88
C ASN A 131 14.57 -10.48 15.55
N VAL A 132 15.44 -11.48 15.70
CA VAL A 132 16.65 -11.33 16.50
C VAL A 132 17.89 -11.81 15.74
N ALA A 133 19.04 -11.32 16.16
CA ALA A 133 20.32 -11.87 15.75
C ALA A 133 20.43 -13.36 16.15
N PRO A 134 21.15 -14.20 15.39
CA PRO A 134 21.20 -15.65 15.62
C PRO A 134 21.68 -16.07 17.02
N GLU A 135 22.49 -15.25 17.68
CA GLU A 135 23.01 -15.49 19.02
C GLU A 135 21.97 -15.25 20.14
N ILE A 136 20.95 -14.46 19.90
CA ILE A 136 19.86 -14.21 20.86
C ILE A 136 18.97 -15.45 20.92
N ARG A 137 18.84 -16.09 22.07
CA ARG A 137 18.10 -17.35 22.26
C ARG A 137 16.73 -17.14 22.91
N THR A 138 16.66 -16.24 23.86
CA THR A 138 15.49 -15.97 24.70
C THR A 138 15.14 -14.47 24.69
N ALA A 139 13.93 -14.14 25.13
CA ALA A 139 13.53 -12.74 25.32
C ALA A 139 14.44 -12.03 26.35
N ALA A 140 14.84 -12.75 27.41
CA ALA A 140 15.71 -12.18 28.46
C ALA A 140 17.06 -11.70 27.96
N ASP A 141 17.59 -12.29 26.88
CA ASP A 141 18.85 -11.88 26.26
C ASP A 141 18.79 -10.48 25.64
N LEU A 142 17.58 -9.96 25.43
CA LEU A 142 17.36 -8.61 24.89
C LEU A 142 17.36 -7.51 25.96
N LYS A 143 17.40 -7.83 27.26
CA LYS A 143 17.49 -6.82 28.29
C LYS A 143 18.80 -6.02 28.17
N GLY A 144 18.70 -4.69 28.17
CA GLY A 144 19.82 -3.79 27.90
C GLY A 144 20.27 -3.69 26.45
N LYS A 145 19.62 -4.40 25.52
CA LYS A 145 19.98 -4.43 24.12
C LYS A 145 19.17 -3.44 23.26
N ALA A 146 19.66 -3.19 22.05
CA ALA A 146 19.01 -2.35 21.09
C ALA A 146 18.03 -3.13 20.22
N ILE A 147 16.80 -2.61 20.06
CA ILE A 147 15.72 -3.13 19.21
C ILE A 147 15.44 -2.11 18.10
N GLY A 148 15.59 -2.50 16.85
CA GLY A 148 15.34 -1.67 15.69
C GLY A 148 13.83 -1.57 15.37
N VAL A 149 13.39 -0.38 14.98
CA VAL A 149 12.02 -0.08 14.55
C VAL A 149 12.06 0.84 13.33
N THR A 150 10.93 1.02 12.64
CA THR A 150 10.90 1.92 11.48
C THR A 150 11.10 3.37 11.90
N LEU A 151 10.20 3.94 12.67
CA LEU A 151 10.28 5.30 13.19
C LEU A 151 9.63 5.36 14.59
N HIS A 152 9.97 6.39 15.36
CA HIS A 152 9.25 6.69 16.60
C HIS A 152 7.77 6.98 16.30
N GLY A 153 6.86 6.43 17.12
CA GLY A 153 5.42 6.53 16.92
C GLY A 153 4.83 5.60 15.85
N SER A 154 5.66 4.81 15.16
CA SER A 154 5.18 3.80 14.22
C SER A 154 4.66 2.54 14.93
N THR A 155 3.92 1.70 14.20
CA THR A 155 3.44 0.41 14.70
C THR A 155 4.56 -0.48 15.23
N THR A 156 5.72 -0.55 14.55
CA THR A 156 6.87 -1.33 15.02
C THR A 156 7.45 -0.79 16.33
N TRP A 157 7.44 0.51 16.51
CA TRP A 157 7.85 1.15 17.77
C TRP A 157 6.90 0.79 18.91
N VAL A 158 5.59 0.85 18.66
CA VAL A 158 4.58 0.44 19.65
C VAL A 158 4.78 -1.01 20.06
N PHE A 159 4.97 -1.92 19.09
CA PHE A 159 5.16 -3.33 19.40
C PHE A 159 6.47 -3.62 20.14
N ALA A 160 7.56 -2.89 19.88
CA ALA A 160 8.78 -3.02 20.66
C ALA A 160 8.54 -2.63 22.14
N ARG A 161 7.74 -1.60 22.40
CA ARG A 161 7.37 -1.18 23.76
C ARG A 161 6.46 -2.20 24.45
N LEU A 162 5.44 -2.71 23.72
CA LEU A 162 4.56 -3.78 24.23
C LEU A 162 5.35 -5.02 24.60
N PHE A 163 6.28 -5.44 23.72
CA PHE A 163 7.18 -6.54 24.01
C PHE A 163 7.99 -6.32 25.29
N ALA A 164 8.62 -5.15 25.44
CA ALA A 164 9.40 -4.84 26.65
C ALA A 164 8.53 -4.93 27.91
N LYS A 165 7.33 -4.37 27.89
CA LYS A 165 6.41 -4.43 29.03
C LYS A 165 5.90 -5.82 29.33
N GLU A 166 5.65 -6.66 28.31
CA GLU A 166 5.29 -8.07 28.49
C GLU A 166 6.42 -8.84 29.23
N GLN A 167 7.68 -8.44 29.02
CA GLN A 167 8.82 -8.99 29.77
C GLN A 167 8.97 -8.40 31.18
N GLY A 168 8.08 -7.50 31.61
CA GLY A 168 8.20 -6.77 32.88
C GLY A 168 9.27 -5.67 32.85
N TRP A 169 9.66 -5.18 31.68
CA TRP A 169 10.69 -4.15 31.53
C TRP A 169 10.08 -2.77 31.28
N ASP A 170 10.84 -1.75 31.70
CA ASP A 170 10.59 -0.38 31.31
C ASP A 170 11.13 -0.15 29.88
N PRO A 171 10.27 0.15 28.89
CA PRO A 171 10.69 0.29 27.49
C PRO A 171 11.60 1.51 27.25
N ASP A 172 11.71 2.42 28.20
CA ASP A 172 12.55 3.62 28.08
C ASP A 172 13.90 3.48 28.84
N ARG A 173 14.05 2.42 29.67
CA ARG A 173 15.27 2.20 30.48
C ARG A 173 15.91 0.83 30.25
N ASP A 174 15.08 -0.22 30.11
CA ASP A 174 15.57 -1.60 30.10
C ASP A 174 15.88 -2.11 28.69
N VAL A 175 15.52 -1.37 27.64
CA VAL A 175 15.86 -1.64 26.24
C VAL A 175 16.13 -0.32 25.51
N LYS A 176 16.91 -0.38 24.42
CA LYS A 176 17.15 0.79 23.57
C LYS A 176 16.36 0.63 22.25
N ILE A 177 15.27 1.38 22.08
CA ILE A 177 14.49 1.34 20.84
C ILE A 177 15.04 2.36 19.84
N VAL A 178 15.49 1.89 18.67
CA VAL A 178 16.24 2.69 17.68
C VAL A 178 15.48 2.77 16.36
N ALA A 179 15.20 4.00 15.91
CA ALA A 179 14.55 4.24 14.62
C ALA A 179 15.55 4.11 13.47
N LEU A 180 15.41 3.10 12.61
CA LEU A 180 16.33 2.76 11.53
C LEU A 180 15.70 2.88 10.13
N GLY A 181 14.37 2.93 10.04
CA GLY A 181 13.66 2.97 8.76
C GLY A 181 13.39 1.58 8.17
N PRO A 182 13.58 1.37 6.86
CA PRO A 182 13.16 0.17 6.14
C PRO A 182 13.97 -1.09 6.51
N LEU A 183 13.48 -2.25 6.03
CA LEU A 183 13.99 -3.57 6.42
C LEU A 183 15.49 -3.76 6.14
N ASP A 184 15.98 -3.25 5.04
CA ASP A 184 17.41 -3.30 4.68
C ASP A 184 18.28 -2.59 5.72
N ALA A 185 17.86 -1.45 6.22
CA ALA A 185 18.56 -0.73 7.29
C ALA A 185 18.51 -1.49 8.62
N GLN A 186 17.38 -2.17 8.94
CA GLN A 186 17.28 -3.05 10.11
C GLN A 186 18.31 -4.19 10.04
N LEU A 187 18.38 -4.86 8.89
CA LEU A 187 19.29 -5.97 8.65
C LEU A 187 20.77 -5.51 8.67
N ALA A 188 21.06 -4.35 8.11
CA ALA A 188 22.39 -3.78 8.14
C ALA A 188 22.85 -3.49 9.58
N ALA A 189 21.99 -2.89 10.41
CA ALA A 189 22.26 -2.62 11.82
C ALA A 189 22.41 -3.92 12.63
N LEU A 190 21.59 -4.94 12.35
CA LEU A 190 21.68 -6.26 12.97
C LEU A 190 23.02 -6.93 12.64
N SER A 191 23.42 -6.92 11.37
CA SER A 191 24.71 -7.48 10.90
C SER A 191 25.93 -6.80 11.52
N ARG A 192 25.86 -5.48 11.75
CA ARG A 192 26.92 -4.72 12.42
C ARG A 192 26.86 -4.78 13.95
N LYS A 193 25.91 -5.53 14.51
CA LYS A 193 25.64 -5.62 15.96
C LYS A 193 25.32 -4.27 16.62
N GLU A 194 24.83 -3.31 15.84
CA GLU A 194 24.32 -2.03 16.35
C GLU A 194 22.94 -2.22 16.99
N THR A 195 22.17 -3.19 16.47
CA THR A 195 20.95 -3.72 17.10
C THR A 195 21.05 -5.23 17.26
N HIS A 196 20.23 -5.79 18.15
CA HIS A 196 20.21 -7.22 18.47
C HIS A 196 18.87 -7.86 18.10
N ALA A 197 17.87 -7.01 17.85
CA ALA A 197 16.54 -7.37 17.41
C ALA A 197 15.95 -6.27 16.54
N PHE A 198 14.88 -6.60 15.82
CA PHE A 198 14.00 -5.64 15.17
C PHE A 198 12.56 -6.17 15.12
N VAL A 199 11.60 -5.27 15.09
CA VAL A 199 10.18 -5.60 14.90
C VAL A 199 9.81 -5.43 13.44
N TRP A 200 9.19 -6.47 12.85
CA TRP A 200 8.73 -6.41 11.47
C TRP A 200 7.48 -7.27 11.25
N GLY A 201 6.76 -7.04 10.13
CA GLY A 201 5.66 -7.87 9.66
C GLY A 201 6.15 -9.18 9.02
N ASP A 202 5.48 -9.62 7.97
CA ASP A 202 5.78 -10.88 7.28
C ASP A 202 7.18 -10.94 6.63
N GLY A 203 7.80 -9.80 6.33
CA GLY A 203 9.19 -9.73 5.90
C GLY A 203 10.19 -10.26 6.93
N GLY A 204 9.81 -10.36 8.21
CA GLY A 204 10.62 -11.01 9.25
C GLY A 204 10.88 -12.50 8.94
N ALA A 205 9.86 -13.21 8.48
CA ALA A 205 10.02 -14.63 8.06
C ALA A 205 10.90 -14.77 6.80
N VAL A 206 10.86 -13.77 5.92
CA VAL A 206 11.76 -13.74 4.75
C VAL A 206 13.21 -13.64 5.20
N THR A 207 13.51 -12.80 6.17
CA THR A 207 14.87 -12.63 6.69
C THR A 207 15.37 -13.86 7.46
N GLU A 208 14.45 -14.58 8.12
CA GLU A 208 14.75 -15.86 8.75
C GLU A 208 15.09 -16.94 7.71
N GLN A 209 14.28 -17.06 6.65
CA GLN A 209 14.55 -18.00 5.56
C GLN A 209 15.87 -17.71 4.85
N GLN A 210 16.29 -16.44 4.80
CA GLN A 210 17.57 -16.02 4.25
C GLN A 210 18.75 -16.23 5.22
N GLY A 211 18.50 -16.73 6.44
CA GLY A 211 19.52 -16.90 7.47
C GLY A 211 20.07 -15.59 8.05
N LYS A 212 19.40 -14.45 7.80
CA LYS A 212 19.84 -13.13 8.25
C LYS A 212 19.36 -12.76 9.65
N SER A 213 18.30 -13.37 10.11
CA SER A 213 17.74 -13.22 11.45
C SER A 213 17.03 -14.51 11.87
N ARG A 214 16.50 -14.51 13.06
CA ARG A 214 15.64 -15.56 13.59
C ARG A 214 14.36 -14.95 14.18
N VAL A 215 13.21 -15.53 13.91
CA VAL A 215 11.97 -15.14 14.58
C VAL A 215 12.00 -15.66 16.02
N LEU A 216 12.13 -14.76 16.98
CA LEU A 216 12.10 -15.09 18.40
C LEU A 216 10.68 -15.44 18.86
N MET A 217 9.71 -14.61 18.46
CA MET A 217 8.30 -14.80 18.77
C MET A 217 7.39 -14.02 17.82
N ARG A 218 6.16 -14.49 17.70
CA ARG A 218 5.06 -13.73 17.09
C ARG A 218 4.45 -12.80 18.13
N LEU A 219 4.10 -11.58 17.70
CA LEU A 219 3.55 -10.54 18.57
C LEU A 219 2.02 -10.59 18.68
N ASP A 220 1.34 -11.52 17.99
CA ASP A 220 -0.08 -11.81 18.19
C ASP A 220 -0.37 -12.31 19.64
N ARG A 221 0.64 -12.87 20.31
CA ARG A 221 0.56 -13.30 21.70
C ARG A 221 0.28 -12.13 22.69
N VAL A 222 0.84 -10.96 22.38
CA VAL A 222 0.69 -9.76 23.23
C VAL A 222 -0.45 -8.85 22.77
N THR A 223 -1.09 -9.19 21.65
CA THR A 223 -2.18 -8.39 21.05
C THR A 223 -3.24 -9.30 20.41
N PRO A 224 -4.00 -10.08 21.20
CA PRO A 224 -4.89 -11.13 20.67
C PRO A 224 -6.05 -10.60 19.81
N ARG A 225 -6.47 -9.35 20.00
CA ARG A 225 -7.52 -8.69 19.22
C ARG A 225 -6.95 -7.42 18.61
N TRP A 226 -6.43 -7.53 17.41
CA TRP A 226 -5.72 -6.44 16.75
C TRP A 226 -6.11 -6.33 15.28
N ILE A 227 -6.06 -5.12 14.75
CA ILE A 227 -5.98 -4.89 13.31
C ILE A 227 -4.53 -4.57 13.02
N SER A 228 -3.90 -5.36 12.17
CA SER A 228 -2.46 -5.21 11.89
C SER A 228 -2.19 -4.04 10.95
N GLN A 229 -2.93 -3.98 9.85
CA GLN A 229 -2.73 -2.99 8.79
C GLN A 229 -4.06 -2.44 8.31
N ILE A 230 -4.04 -1.16 7.97
CA ILE A 230 -5.21 -0.40 7.55
C ILE A 230 -4.94 0.41 6.30
N GLN A 231 -6.02 0.82 5.65
CA GLN A 231 -6.01 1.89 4.66
C GLN A 231 -6.65 3.14 5.28
N TYR A 232 -6.04 4.30 5.00
CA TYR A 232 -6.53 5.59 5.49
C TYR A 232 -6.35 6.69 4.46
N VAL A 233 -7.14 7.74 4.61
CA VAL A 233 -7.16 8.93 3.75
C VAL A 233 -7.28 10.18 4.62
N SER A 234 -7.02 11.36 4.05
CA SER A 234 -7.33 12.63 4.72
C SER A 234 -8.83 12.93 4.67
N GLU A 235 -9.34 13.68 5.64
CA GLU A 235 -10.74 14.17 5.63
C GLU A 235 -11.02 15.04 4.39
N ASP A 236 -10.04 15.78 3.90
CA ASP A 236 -10.13 16.54 2.67
C ASP A 236 -10.23 15.64 1.43
N GLY A 237 -9.44 14.55 1.39
CA GLY A 237 -9.54 13.53 0.35
C GLY A 237 -10.93 12.89 0.29
N ILE A 238 -11.57 12.63 1.44
CA ILE A 238 -12.95 12.10 1.49
C ILE A 238 -13.91 13.07 0.79
N LYS A 239 -13.83 14.35 1.13
CA LYS A 239 -14.74 15.37 0.58
C LYS A 239 -14.57 15.59 -0.92
N ASN A 240 -13.32 15.61 -1.40
CA ASN A 240 -13.01 16.07 -2.75
C ASN A 240 -12.72 14.95 -3.74
N GLN A 241 -12.37 13.74 -3.28
CA GLN A 241 -11.86 12.65 -4.12
C GLN A 241 -12.51 11.28 -3.80
N GLY A 242 -13.70 11.26 -3.24
CA GLY A 242 -14.38 10.04 -2.81
C GLY A 242 -14.54 8.99 -3.93
N ASP A 243 -14.77 9.40 -5.19
CA ASP A 243 -14.85 8.46 -6.33
C ASP A 243 -13.50 7.80 -6.61
N GLN A 244 -12.41 8.57 -6.61
CA GLN A 244 -11.05 8.02 -6.80
C GLN A 244 -10.68 7.06 -5.66
N ILE A 245 -11.03 7.40 -4.41
CA ILE A 245 -10.80 6.51 -3.25
C ILE A 245 -11.52 5.18 -3.46
N ARG A 246 -12.82 5.18 -3.85
CA ARG A 246 -13.58 3.95 -4.13
C ARG A 246 -12.93 3.10 -5.22
N LYS A 247 -12.46 3.73 -6.31
CA LYS A 247 -11.77 3.04 -7.41
C LYS A 247 -10.46 2.42 -6.96
N VAL A 248 -9.63 3.16 -6.21
CA VAL A 248 -8.39 2.63 -5.65
C VAL A 248 -8.69 1.43 -4.75
N MET A 249 -9.65 1.54 -3.85
CA MET A 249 -10.00 0.46 -2.92
C MET A 249 -10.48 -0.78 -3.66
N ARG A 250 -11.36 -0.66 -4.67
CA ARG A 250 -11.80 -1.81 -5.47
C ARG A 250 -10.63 -2.51 -6.17
N ALA A 251 -9.70 -1.74 -6.76
CA ALA A 251 -8.50 -2.30 -7.39
C ALA A 251 -7.62 -3.06 -6.40
N VAL A 252 -7.36 -2.46 -5.22
CA VAL A 252 -6.53 -3.05 -4.17
C VAL A 252 -7.18 -4.30 -3.56
N PHE A 253 -8.49 -4.28 -3.27
CA PHE A 253 -9.19 -5.45 -2.74
C PHE A 253 -9.35 -6.58 -3.77
N ARG A 254 -9.48 -6.23 -5.05
CA ARG A 254 -9.39 -7.22 -6.15
C ARG A 254 -8.01 -7.88 -6.17
N ALA A 255 -6.95 -7.12 -5.97
CA ALA A 255 -5.61 -7.68 -5.84
C ALA A 255 -5.47 -8.57 -4.59
N GLN A 256 -6.01 -8.17 -3.43
CA GLN A 256 -6.01 -9.02 -2.23
C GLN A 256 -6.75 -10.34 -2.45
N ARG A 257 -7.90 -10.30 -3.14
CA ARG A 257 -8.61 -11.52 -3.54
C ARG A 257 -7.74 -12.39 -4.43
N PHE A 258 -7.14 -11.82 -5.48
CA PHE A 258 -6.23 -12.54 -6.37
C PHE A 258 -5.04 -13.16 -5.60
N MET A 259 -4.45 -12.44 -4.65
CA MET A 259 -3.36 -12.93 -3.81
C MET A 259 -3.76 -14.16 -2.97
N ARG A 260 -5.00 -14.21 -2.48
CA ARG A 260 -5.52 -15.38 -1.74
C ARG A 260 -5.84 -16.55 -2.67
N GLU A 261 -6.42 -16.30 -3.85
CA GLU A 261 -6.87 -17.33 -4.79
C GLU A 261 -5.71 -17.90 -5.64
N SER A 262 -4.69 -17.08 -5.92
CA SER A 262 -3.55 -17.42 -6.77
C SER A 262 -2.21 -17.02 -6.10
N PRO A 263 -1.87 -17.57 -4.93
CA PRO A 263 -0.75 -17.10 -4.12
C PRO A 263 0.60 -17.22 -4.82
N LYS A 264 0.80 -18.26 -5.64
CA LYS A 264 2.05 -18.45 -6.39
C LYS A 264 2.24 -17.35 -7.43
N GLU A 265 1.22 -17.09 -8.24
CA GLU A 265 1.29 -16.06 -9.29
C GLU A 265 1.43 -14.66 -8.66
N ALA A 266 0.71 -14.38 -7.58
CA ALA A 266 0.84 -13.14 -6.83
C ALA A 266 2.26 -12.96 -6.26
N ALA A 267 2.87 -14.05 -5.76
CA ALA A 267 4.24 -14.03 -5.27
C ALA A 267 5.26 -13.78 -6.41
N GLU A 268 5.06 -14.36 -7.60
CA GLU A 268 5.89 -14.11 -8.78
C GLU A 268 5.85 -12.63 -9.21
N VAL A 269 4.69 -12.00 -9.10
CA VAL A 269 4.52 -10.56 -9.37
C VAL A 269 5.20 -9.72 -8.30
N ALA A 270 4.87 -9.96 -7.03
CA ALA A 270 5.33 -9.11 -5.92
C ALA A 270 6.84 -9.24 -5.68
N SER A 271 7.41 -10.45 -5.84
CA SER A 271 8.84 -10.72 -5.62
C SER A 271 9.76 -9.81 -6.41
N LYS A 272 9.41 -9.50 -7.65
CA LYS A 272 10.18 -8.60 -8.54
C LYS A 272 10.35 -7.20 -7.95
N LYS A 273 9.27 -6.65 -7.37
CA LYS A 273 9.28 -5.31 -6.79
C LYS A 273 9.84 -5.30 -5.37
N LEU A 274 9.62 -6.38 -4.62
CA LEU A 274 10.13 -6.54 -3.25
C LEU A 274 11.63 -6.88 -3.21
N GLY A 275 12.20 -7.36 -4.32
CA GLY A 275 13.59 -7.84 -4.36
C GLY A 275 13.80 -9.15 -3.60
N TRP A 276 12.73 -9.98 -3.49
CA TRP A 276 12.75 -11.27 -2.80
C TRP A 276 12.69 -12.42 -3.81
N SER A 277 13.05 -13.64 -3.39
CA SER A 277 12.73 -14.81 -4.18
C SER A 277 11.23 -15.13 -4.11
N VAL A 278 10.71 -15.89 -5.08
CA VAL A 278 9.30 -16.33 -5.06
C VAL A 278 9.01 -17.16 -3.82
N GLU A 279 9.92 -18.04 -3.43
CA GLU A 279 9.82 -18.88 -2.24
C GLU A 279 9.75 -18.04 -0.95
N ALA A 280 10.59 -17.01 -0.85
CA ALA A 280 10.58 -16.08 0.28
C ALA A 280 9.26 -15.28 0.33
N THR A 281 8.76 -14.85 -0.82
CA THR A 281 7.46 -14.16 -0.90
C THR A 281 6.30 -15.07 -0.53
N LEU A 282 6.36 -16.35 -0.92
CA LEU A 282 5.38 -17.36 -0.49
C LEU A 282 5.46 -17.65 1.01
N ALA A 283 6.66 -17.61 1.61
CA ALA A 283 6.81 -17.74 3.07
C ALA A 283 6.12 -16.57 3.80
N ALA A 284 6.28 -15.35 3.31
CA ALA A 284 5.56 -14.18 3.82
C ALA A 284 4.04 -14.35 3.67
N HIS A 285 3.58 -14.81 2.49
CA HIS A 285 2.16 -15.07 2.24
C HIS A 285 1.55 -16.10 3.20
N LYS A 286 2.26 -17.17 3.56
CA LYS A 286 1.78 -18.18 4.53
C LYS A 286 1.45 -17.57 5.88
N ILE A 287 2.15 -16.50 6.27
CA ILE A 287 1.92 -15.80 7.55
C ILE A 287 0.75 -14.83 7.43
N SER A 288 0.79 -13.95 6.44
CA SER A 288 -0.12 -12.81 6.33
C SER A 288 -1.32 -13.04 5.41
N GLY A 289 -1.21 -13.92 4.43
CA GLY A 289 -2.28 -14.20 3.47
C GLY A 289 -3.62 -14.58 4.10
N PRO A 290 -3.66 -15.50 5.10
CA PRO A 290 -4.90 -15.85 5.80
C PRO A 290 -5.52 -14.69 6.59
N LEU A 291 -4.73 -13.65 6.89
CA LEU A 291 -5.16 -12.47 7.66
C LEU A 291 -5.56 -11.29 6.75
N MET A 292 -5.34 -11.38 5.44
CA MET A 292 -5.78 -10.34 4.51
C MET A 292 -7.30 -10.22 4.50
N SER A 293 -7.82 -9.04 4.79
CA SER A 293 -9.26 -8.80 4.84
C SER A 293 -9.93 -9.08 3.50
N ALA A 294 -11.12 -9.66 3.55
CA ALA A 294 -11.88 -9.98 2.33
C ALA A 294 -12.49 -8.75 1.68
N ASP A 295 -12.96 -7.81 2.50
CA ASP A 295 -13.77 -6.66 2.07
C ASP A 295 -13.45 -5.34 2.79
N GLY A 296 -12.45 -5.35 3.67
CA GLY A 296 -12.04 -4.16 4.40
C GLY A 296 -12.92 -3.78 5.59
N THR A 297 -13.83 -4.65 6.02
CA THR A 297 -14.69 -4.40 7.19
C THR A 297 -13.86 -4.00 8.41
N ILE A 298 -14.30 -2.95 9.10
CA ILE A 298 -13.59 -2.38 10.25
C ILE A 298 -14.18 -2.93 11.55
N SER A 299 -13.38 -3.65 12.32
CA SER A 299 -13.77 -4.13 13.66
C SER A 299 -13.68 -3.01 14.70
N VAL A 300 -14.83 -2.53 15.13
CA VAL A 300 -14.95 -1.53 16.21
C VAL A 300 -14.41 -2.09 17.54
N GLU A 301 -14.64 -3.36 17.81
CA GLU A 301 -14.16 -4.04 19.02
C GLU A 301 -12.63 -4.06 19.06
N ALA A 302 -11.99 -4.44 17.93
CA ALA A 302 -10.53 -4.43 17.84
C ALA A 302 -9.96 -3.02 18.03
N LEU A 303 -10.57 -1.99 17.42
CA LEU A 303 -10.13 -0.61 17.61
C LEU A 303 -10.25 -0.14 19.07
N ARG A 304 -11.30 -0.52 19.78
CA ARG A 304 -11.43 -0.21 21.22
C ARG A 304 -10.34 -0.89 22.03
N THR A 305 -10.13 -2.20 21.81
CA THR A 305 -9.05 -2.95 22.48
C THR A 305 -7.69 -2.29 22.20
N MET A 306 -7.44 -1.87 20.96
CA MET A 306 -6.20 -1.18 20.61
C MET A 306 -6.06 0.15 21.34
N GLN A 307 -7.12 0.97 21.40
CA GLN A 307 -7.08 2.23 22.16
C GLN A 307 -6.80 1.99 23.63
N ASP A 308 -7.44 0.97 24.24
CA ASP A 308 -7.23 0.60 25.63
C ASP A 308 -5.77 0.23 25.87
N THR A 309 -5.24 -0.66 25.04
CA THR A 309 -3.83 -1.07 25.12
C THR A 309 -2.88 0.11 24.96
N LEU A 310 -3.10 0.98 23.96
CA LEU A 310 -2.22 2.12 23.72
C LEU A 310 -2.29 3.16 24.85
N LEU A 311 -3.45 3.34 25.47
CA LEU A 311 -3.63 4.22 26.63
C LEU A 311 -2.91 3.65 27.86
N GLU A 312 -3.10 2.37 28.18
CA GLU A 312 -2.41 1.68 29.28
C GLU A 312 -0.89 1.71 29.12
N GLN A 313 -0.42 1.68 27.88
CA GLN A 313 1.00 1.74 27.55
C GLN A 313 1.55 3.19 27.50
N GLY A 314 0.69 4.20 27.70
CA GLY A 314 1.08 5.61 27.63
C GLY A 314 1.48 6.08 26.22
N VAL A 315 1.07 5.36 25.17
CA VAL A 315 1.33 5.70 23.78
C VAL A 315 0.36 6.81 23.31
N ILE A 316 -0.89 6.72 23.73
CA ILE A 316 -1.89 7.79 23.60
C ILE A 316 -2.27 8.31 24.97
N LYS A 317 -2.76 9.54 25.05
CA LYS A 317 -3.12 10.21 26.32
C LYS A 317 -4.60 10.10 26.65
N LYS A 318 -5.43 9.88 25.63
CA LYS A 318 -6.90 9.77 25.76
C LYS A 318 -7.48 8.85 24.70
N ARG A 319 -8.65 8.28 25.00
CA ARG A 319 -9.47 7.63 24.00
C ARG A 319 -10.28 8.68 23.24
N LEU A 320 -10.39 8.50 21.93
CA LEU A 320 -11.34 9.24 21.12
C LEU A 320 -12.54 8.31 20.78
N PRO A 321 -13.74 8.86 20.52
CA PRO A 321 -14.82 8.08 19.92
C PRO A 321 -14.34 7.34 18.68
N VAL A 322 -14.78 6.09 18.45
CA VAL A 322 -14.33 5.28 17.31
C VAL A 322 -14.61 5.98 15.98
N GLU A 323 -15.70 6.72 15.91
CA GLU A 323 -16.13 7.52 14.75
C GLU A 323 -15.14 8.62 14.37
N GLU A 324 -14.30 9.05 15.32
CA GLU A 324 -13.21 9.98 15.05
C GLU A 324 -12.07 9.33 14.25
N HIS A 325 -11.90 8.02 14.35
CA HIS A 325 -10.85 7.29 13.66
C HIS A 325 -11.29 6.73 12.31
N ILE A 326 -12.57 6.45 12.10
CA ILE A 326 -13.06 5.71 10.94
C ILE A 326 -14.09 6.47 10.12
N THR A 327 -14.26 6.04 8.87
CA THR A 327 -15.48 6.26 8.08
C THR A 327 -15.91 4.93 7.46
N ARG A 328 -17.24 4.70 7.41
CA ARG A 328 -17.83 3.51 6.79
C ARG A 328 -18.29 3.77 5.35
N GLU A 329 -17.96 4.92 4.80
CA GLU A 329 -18.38 5.31 3.45
C GLU A 329 -17.78 4.41 2.36
N PHE A 330 -16.62 3.81 2.63
CA PHE A 330 -15.83 3.07 1.65
C PHE A 330 -15.71 1.58 1.94
N SER A 331 -16.09 1.12 3.12
CA SER A 331 -16.08 -0.30 3.50
C SER A 331 -17.42 -0.74 4.08
N PRO A 332 -17.89 -2.00 3.86
CA PRO A 332 -17.20 -3.04 3.09
C PRO A 332 -17.07 -2.72 1.60
N VAL A 333 -15.91 -3.11 1.02
CA VAL A 333 -15.58 -2.90 -0.40
C VAL A 333 -16.28 -3.95 -1.25
N ARG A 334 -17.09 -3.51 -2.21
CA ARG A 334 -17.75 -4.40 -3.18
C ARG A 334 -16.95 -4.44 -4.48
N ILE A 335 -16.44 -5.63 -4.87
CA ILE A 335 -15.60 -5.88 -6.05
C ILE A 335 -16.26 -6.89 -6.99
#